data_0ac292a75c39c6bc00b6ad9d83beb108
#
_entry.id   0ac292a75c39c6bc00b6ad9d83beb108
#
_cell.length_a   1.000
_cell.length_b   1.000
_cell.length_c   1.000
_cell.angle_alpha   90.00
_cell.angle_beta   90.00
_cell.angle_gamma   90.00
#
_symmetry.space_group_name_H-M   'P 1'
#
loop_
_entity.id
_entity.type
_entity.pdbx_description
1 polymer ?
#
loop_
_entity_poly.entity_id
_entity_poly.type
_entity_poly.pdbx_seq_one_letter_code
_entity_poly.pdbx_strand_id
1 'polypeptide(L)'
;MIYLKTSVGIEMRGDDMLISSLQSNFSGGVFTHFKRIAGYEQRDKESLRQEILNFFRSAGLSKDNVVLGIPRKDLVLRYLDLPPEVEDNLKQVMHYQVQSFEPTEEDKYYYDYSLLSRSGASKRLSVLLAMVKKSTLDTYLRLLSLCGIRPVAVTGGSMGLANLFLHNRKDTQNKTYILADLKPSSIEVLALSNGTIAYSREVPREGDQSWRTLLLHEIDEATSKIRLAPDGSLEQIVLAGESSESAYEEIKAAIPDCKLMKSFMPAEVPGENKAHLQEAASVIGLAHAGTARNLAVRVNLLPDAMKVRQTRWAYAPAAILGLAIVALLLALGFHRTIQNRLLLRNLERQIAAMKPSVQRAQSYRNEADAMEKRIQSVEELLRSRDVNLEILRELTTILPPDTYLNTYSNRDGSIQIGGFSGSPYDLMPKLEKSPLLKDVVQRGSILPDSQTGKDRFSFEMKVEK
;
A
#
# COMPACT_ATOMS: atom_id res chain seq x y z
N MET A 1 21.51 11.19 -6.88
CA MET A 1 20.87 9.87 -6.91
C MET A 1 21.27 9.10 -5.67
N ILE A 2 20.34 8.54 -4.91
CA ILE A 2 20.68 7.77 -3.70
C ILE A 2 20.84 6.31 -4.12
N TYR A 3 22.05 5.78 -4.01
CA TYR A 3 22.32 4.36 -4.29
C TYR A 3 22.08 3.54 -3.03
N LEU A 4 21.27 2.50 -3.16
CA LEU A 4 20.87 1.63 -2.04
C LEU A 4 21.87 0.51 -1.79
N LYS A 5 22.52 0.01 -2.83
CA LYS A 5 23.44 -1.12 -2.77
C LYS A 5 24.40 -1.11 -3.95
N THR A 6 25.68 -1.30 -3.68
CA THR A 6 26.70 -1.54 -4.71
C THR A 6 27.12 -3.01 -4.69
N SER A 7 27.31 -3.61 -5.85
CA SER A 7 27.82 -4.98 -6.01
C SER A 7 28.90 -5.02 -7.09
N VAL A 8 29.83 -5.92 -6.92
CA VAL A 8 30.92 -6.17 -7.86
C VAL A 8 30.80 -7.61 -8.38
N GLY A 9 30.76 -7.77 -9.69
CA GLY A 9 30.96 -9.06 -10.34
C GLY A 9 32.45 -9.24 -10.67
N ILE A 10 32.96 -10.43 -10.43
CA ILE A 10 34.27 -10.87 -10.89
C ILE A 10 34.05 -12.18 -11.64
N GLU A 11 34.47 -12.27 -12.88
CA GLU A 11 34.37 -13.47 -13.69
C GLU A 11 35.76 -13.96 -14.07
N MET A 12 36.03 -15.25 -13.80
CA MET A 12 37.17 -15.95 -14.31
C MET A 12 36.80 -16.49 -15.71
N ARG A 13 37.37 -15.93 -16.76
CA ARG A 13 37.00 -16.22 -18.16
C ARG A 13 38.21 -16.69 -18.93
N GLY A 14 38.45 -18.04 -18.96
CA GLY A 14 39.69 -18.59 -19.50
C GLY A 14 40.91 -17.99 -18.81
N ASP A 15 41.81 -17.39 -19.59
CA ASP A 15 43.03 -16.77 -19.07
C ASP A 15 42.79 -15.32 -18.59
N ASP A 16 41.58 -14.78 -18.78
CA ASP A 16 41.23 -13.42 -18.44
C ASP A 16 40.35 -13.32 -17.18
N MET A 17 40.50 -12.22 -16.45
CA MET A 17 39.62 -11.87 -15.35
C MET A 17 38.85 -10.60 -15.74
N LEU A 18 37.51 -10.67 -15.68
CA LEU A 18 36.64 -9.53 -15.89
C LEU A 18 36.09 -9.04 -14.55
N ILE A 19 36.10 -7.73 -14.33
CA ILE A 19 35.57 -7.11 -13.12
C ILE A 19 34.59 -6.03 -13.55
N SER A 20 33.40 -6.03 -12.96
CA SER A 20 32.36 -5.04 -13.22
C SER A 20 31.67 -4.61 -11.93
N SER A 21 31.20 -3.39 -11.90
CA SER A 21 30.40 -2.91 -10.77
C SER A 21 29.03 -2.40 -11.20
N LEU A 22 28.04 -2.69 -10.36
CA LEU A 22 26.66 -2.27 -10.51
C LEU A 22 26.22 -1.51 -9.25
N GLN A 23 25.64 -0.34 -9.45
CA GLN A 23 24.98 0.42 -8.38
C GLN A 23 23.47 0.33 -8.55
N SER A 24 22.79 -0.19 -7.54
CA SER A 24 21.33 -0.29 -7.54
C SER A 24 20.70 0.96 -6.94
N ASN A 25 19.68 1.50 -7.60
CA ASN A 25 18.81 2.57 -7.12
C ASN A 25 17.34 2.09 -7.12
N PHE A 26 16.40 2.98 -6.80
CA PHE A 26 14.96 2.64 -6.80
C PHE A 26 14.40 2.33 -8.20
N SER A 27 15.03 2.82 -9.25
CA SER A 27 14.58 2.65 -10.65
C SER A 27 15.29 1.52 -11.39
N GLY A 28 16.33 0.90 -10.80
CA GLY A 28 17.07 -0.18 -11.45
C GLY A 28 18.55 -0.20 -11.07
N GLY A 29 19.36 -0.92 -11.87
CA GLY A 29 20.80 -1.00 -11.73
C GLY A 29 21.53 -0.14 -12.76
N VAL A 30 22.54 0.60 -12.36
CA VAL A 30 23.42 1.37 -13.23
C VAL A 30 24.78 0.68 -13.27
N PHE A 31 25.23 0.32 -14.47
CA PHE A 31 26.57 -0.20 -14.70
C PHE A 31 27.57 0.95 -14.60
N THR A 32 28.57 0.85 -13.74
CA THR A 32 29.46 1.99 -13.44
C THR A 32 30.90 1.81 -13.89
N HIS A 33 31.50 0.65 -13.70
CA HIS A 33 32.91 0.42 -14.00
C HIS A 33 33.12 -0.97 -14.61
N PHE A 34 34.09 -1.05 -15.52
CA PHE A 34 34.54 -2.29 -16.12
C PHE A 34 36.07 -2.34 -16.18
N LYS A 35 36.63 -3.52 -15.93
CA LYS A 35 38.08 -3.77 -16.07
C LYS A 35 38.27 -5.21 -16.56
N ARG A 36 39.09 -5.37 -17.59
CA ARG A 36 39.64 -6.65 -18.03
C ARG A 36 41.09 -6.74 -17.61
N ILE A 37 41.47 -7.86 -17.04
CA ILE A 37 42.84 -8.22 -16.69
C ILE A 37 43.17 -9.48 -17.50
N ALA A 38 43.91 -9.28 -18.58
CA ALA A 38 44.30 -10.36 -19.50
C ALA A 38 45.44 -11.19 -18.91
N GLY A 39 45.42 -12.49 -19.13
CA GLY A 39 46.48 -13.42 -18.77
C GLY A 39 46.74 -13.50 -17.26
N TYR A 40 45.70 -13.43 -16.43
CA TYR A 40 45.83 -13.33 -14.93
C TYR A 40 46.53 -14.57 -14.35
N GLU A 41 46.39 -15.75 -14.95
CA GLU A 41 47.01 -17.00 -14.43
C GLU A 41 48.54 -17.00 -14.58
N GLN A 42 49.06 -16.32 -15.62
CA GLN A 42 50.48 -16.26 -15.96
C GLN A 42 51.20 -15.10 -15.25
N ARG A 43 50.45 -14.22 -14.60
CA ARG A 43 51.04 -13.04 -13.92
C ARG A 43 51.56 -13.36 -12.54
N ASP A 44 52.55 -12.59 -12.15
CA ASP A 44 53.03 -12.55 -10.75
C ASP A 44 51.89 -12.18 -9.81
N LYS A 45 51.72 -12.96 -8.74
CA LYS A 45 50.58 -12.81 -7.80
C LYS A 45 50.54 -11.45 -7.11
N GLU A 46 51.68 -10.85 -6.81
CA GLU A 46 51.71 -9.56 -6.14
C GLU A 46 51.36 -8.42 -7.11
N SER A 47 51.84 -8.50 -8.38
CA SER A 47 51.46 -7.57 -9.43
C SER A 47 49.99 -7.61 -9.71
N LEU A 48 49.42 -8.81 -9.85
CA LEU A 48 47.99 -9.01 -10.04
C LEU A 48 47.15 -8.48 -8.86
N ARG A 49 47.61 -8.76 -7.64
CA ARG A 49 46.97 -8.26 -6.43
C ARG A 49 46.96 -6.70 -6.40
N GLN A 50 48.06 -6.06 -6.73
CA GLN A 50 48.11 -4.62 -6.76
C GLN A 50 47.24 -4.02 -7.85
N GLU A 51 47.16 -4.62 -9.02
CA GLU A 51 46.28 -4.16 -10.11
C GLU A 51 44.82 -4.22 -9.70
N ILE A 52 44.35 -5.33 -9.09
CA ILE A 52 43.00 -5.48 -8.59
C ILE A 52 42.70 -4.44 -7.51
N LEU A 53 43.60 -4.28 -6.51
CA LEU A 53 43.41 -3.34 -5.42
C LEU A 53 43.40 -1.88 -5.88
N ASN A 54 44.24 -1.54 -6.87
CA ASN A 54 44.26 -0.18 -7.45
C ASN A 54 42.93 0.09 -8.19
N PHE A 55 42.40 -0.87 -8.92
CA PHE A 55 41.09 -0.73 -9.57
C PHE A 55 39.96 -0.55 -8.55
N PHE A 56 39.92 -1.38 -7.51
CA PHE A 56 38.90 -1.23 -6.43
C PHE A 56 39.00 0.13 -5.76
N ARG A 57 40.22 0.64 -5.51
CA ARG A 57 40.46 1.94 -4.88
C ARG A 57 40.06 3.11 -5.80
N SER A 58 40.52 3.09 -7.06
CA SER A 58 40.23 4.15 -8.04
C SER A 58 38.75 4.27 -8.38
N ALA A 59 38.05 3.12 -8.41
CA ALA A 59 36.61 3.06 -8.69
C ALA A 59 35.73 3.17 -7.42
N GLY A 60 36.33 3.32 -6.22
CA GLY A 60 35.59 3.43 -4.97
C GLY A 60 34.74 2.21 -4.62
N LEU A 61 35.20 0.99 -5.00
CA LEU A 61 34.42 -0.25 -4.86
C LEU A 61 34.63 -0.89 -3.49
N SER A 62 33.52 -1.36 -2.89
CA SER A 62 33.58 -2.18 -1.67
C SER A 62 33.91 -3.63 -2.02
N LYS A 63 34.63 -4.27 -1.10
CA LYS A 63 34.98 -5.71 -1.17
C LYS A 63 33.93 -6.61 -0.52
N ASP A 64 32.88 -6.03 0.11
CA ASP A 64 31.94 -6.78 0.95
C ASP A 64 30.80 -7.44 0.17
N ASN A 65 30.55 -7.00 -1.05
CA ASN A 65 29.46 -7.53 -1.87
C ASN A 65 29.99 -7.92 -3.27
N VAL A 66 30.81 -8.94 -3.30
CA VAL A 66 31.44 -9.46 -4.51
C VAL A 66 30.80 -10.80 -4.89
N VAL A 67 30.39 -10.96 -6.15
CA VAL A 67 29.92 -12.22 -6.72
C VAL A 67 30.96 -12.75 -7.69
N LEU A 68 31.44 -13.98 -7.42
CA LEU A 68 32.43 -14.64 -8.28
C LEU A 68 31.71 -15.51 -9.31
N GLY A 69 32.02 -15.29 -10.59
CA GLY A 69 31.67 -16.16 -11.71
C GLY A 69 32.82 -17.08 -12.06
N ILE A 70 32.54 -18.38 -12.13
CA ILE A 70 33.52 -19.37 -12.58
C ILE A 70 33.24 -19.81 -14.02
N PRO A 71 34.27 -20.22 -14.76
CA PRO A 71 34.12 -20.64 -16.15
C PRO A 71 33.18 -21.82 -16.32
N ARG A 72 32.47 -21.88 -17.44
CA ARG A 72 31.56 -23.00 -17.75
C ARG A 72 32.27 -24.36 -17.80
N LYS A 73 33.51 -24.39 -18.28
CA LYS A 73 34.35 -25.61 -18.35
C LYS A 73 34.59 -26.25 -16.96
N ASP A 74 34.58 -25.45 -15.87
CA ASP A 74 34.82 -25.91 -14.50
C ASP A 74 33.53 -26.31 -13.78
N LEU A 75 32.37 -26.09 -14.42
CA LEU A 75 31.06 -26.41 -13.88
C LEU A 75 30.51 -27.71 -14.48
N VAL A 76 30.05 -28.60 -13.62
CA VAL A 76 29.20 -29.73 -13.99
C VAL A 76 27.76 -29.32 -13.72
N LEU A 77 26.95 -29.23 -14.79
CA LEU A 77 25.53 -28.93 -14.70
C LEU A 77 24.70 -30.15 -15.06
N ARG A 78 23.72 -30.47 -14.18
CA ARG A 78 22.77 -31.56 -14.42
C ARG A 78 21.35 -31.04 -14.31
N TYR A 79 20.55 -31.35 -15.30
CA TYR A 79 19.12 -31.07 -15.34
C TYR A 79 18.38 -32.33 -14.95
N LEU A 80 17.65 -32.27 -13.82
CA LEU A 80 16.98 -33.42 -13.22
C LEU A 80 15.48 -33.17 -13.20
N ASP A 81 14.71 -34.15 -13.69
CA ASP A 81 13.25 -34.17 -13.59
C ASP A 81 12.84 -35.18 -12.50
N LEU A 82 12.42 -34.67 -11.36
CA LEU A 82 12.13 -35.45 -10.18
C LEU A 82 10.62 -35.56 -9.94
N PRO A 83 10.15 -36.62 -9.28
CA PRO A 83 8.77 -36.71 -8.81
C PRO A 83 8.48 -35.63 -7.75
N PRO A 84 7.24 -35.14 -7.62
CA PRO A 84 6.89 -34.09 -6.66
C PRO A 84 7.06 -34.52 -5.20
N GLU A 85 6.98 -35.80 -4.90
CA GLU A 85 7.07 -36.39 -3.56
C GLU A 85 8.44 -36.19 -2.90
N VAL A 86 9.47 -35.86 -3.71
CA VAL A 86 10.83 -35.65 -3.17
C VAL A 86 11.10 -34.20 -2.79
N GLU A 87 10.14 -33.29 -2.96
CA GLU A 87 10.33 -31.86 -2.72
C GLU A 87 10.79 -31.56 -1.29
N ASP A 88 10.19 -32.22 -0.30
CA ASP A 88 10.53 -32.03 1.11
C ASP A 88 11.92 -32.53 1.46
N ASN A 89 12.45 -33.53 0.70
CA ASN A 89 13.75 -34.16 0.91
C ASN A 89 14.77 -33.81 -0.17
N LEU A 90 14.51 -32.72 -0.95
CA LEU A 90 15.30 -32.38 -2.13
C LEU A 90 16.80 -32.23 -1.81
N LYS A 91 17.15 -31.67 -0.66
CA LYS A 91 18.55 -31.53 -0.24
C LYS A 91 19.26 -32.89 -0.12
N GLN A 92 18.60 -33.87 0.45
CA GLN A 92 19.13 -35.22 0.62
C GLN A 92 19.26 -35.93 -0.73
N VAL A 93 18.25 -35.81 -1.59
CA VAL A 93 18.28 -36.36 -2.96
C VAL A 93 19.45 -35.76 -3.76
N MET A 94 19.67 -34.42 -3.68
CA MET A 94 20.81 -33.79 -4.35
C MET A 94 22.14 -34.31 -3.80
N HIS A 95 22.26 -34.51 -2.50
CA HIS A 95 23.46 -35.06 -1.90
C HIS A 95 23.79 -36.45 -2.48
N TYR A 96 22.81 -37.32 -2.58
CA TYR A 96 22.99 -38.66 -3.20
C TYR A 96 23.34 -38.57 -4.69
N GLN A 97 22.74 -37.61 -5.43
CA GLN A 97 23.07 -37.39 -6.83
C GLN A 97 24.54 -36.95 -7.04
N VAL A 98 25.08 -36.17 -6.11
CA VAL A 98 26.49 -35.76 -6.13
C VAL A 98 27.40 -36.93 -5.81
N GLN A 99 27.08 -37.70 -4.78
CA GLN A 99 27.87 -38.90 -4.40
C GLN A 99 27.89 -39.96 -5.50
N SER A 100 26.79 -40.13 -6.23
CA SER A 100 26.69 -41.09 -7.32
C SER A 100 27.48 -40.67 -8.57
N PHE A 101 27.92 -39.42 -8.67
CA PHE A 101 28.63 -38.89 -9.83
C PHE A 101 30.08 -39.42 -9.91
N GLU A 102 30.81 -39.44 -8.80
CA GLU A 102 32.14 -40.08 -8.66
C GLU A 102 32.22 -40.83 -7.35
N PRO A 103 31.81 -42.13 -7.33
CA PRO A 103 31.73 -42.91 -6.11
C PRO A 103 33.07 -43.17 -5.40
N THR A 104 34.18 -43.00 -6.13
CA THR A 104 35.53 -43.33 -5.67
C THR A 104 36.17 -42.28 -4.77
N GLU A 105 35.66 -41.05 -4.75
CA GLU A 105 36.21 -39.95 -3.95
C GLU A 105 35.07 -39.23 -3.23
N GLU A 106 34.90 -39.55 -1.95
CA GLU A 106 33.95 -38.84 -1.11
C GLU A 106 34.34 -37.36 -0.96
N ASP A 107 33.34 -36.49 -1.02
CA ASP A 107 33.46 -35.06 -0.71
C ASP A 107 34.35 -34.21 -1.66
N LYS A 108 34.43 -34.59 -2.95
CA LYS A 108 35.24 -33.92 -3.99
C LYS A 108 34.63 -32.61 -4.52
N TYR A 109 33.31 -32.41 -4.41
CA TYR A 109 32.60 -31.32 -5.03
C TYR A 109 31.96 -30.36 -4.01
N TYR A 110 32.03 -29.05 -4.30
CA TYR A 110 31.04 -28.12 -3.81
C TYR A 110 29.86 -28.16 -4.78
N TYR A 111 28.66 -28.13 -4.24
CA TYR A 111 27.44 -28.17 -5.05
C TYR A 111 26.34 -27.30 -4.45
N ASP A 112 25.44 -26.88 -5.33
CA ASP A 112 24.18 -26.25 -4.98
C ASP A 112 23.15 -26.57 -6.08
N TYR A 113 21.89 -26.31 -5.80
CA TYR A 113 20.83 -26.58 -6.75
C TYR A 113 19.78 -25.46 -6.78
N SER A 114 19.15 -25.30 -7.93
CA SER A 114 18.06 -24.37 -8.14
C SER A 114 16.83 -25.11 -8.64
N LEU A 115 15.68 -24.88 -7.98
CA LEU A 115 14.40 -25.34 -8.50
C LEU A 115 14.02 -24.42 -9.65
N LEU A 116 13.95 -24.98 -10.89
CA LEU A 116 13.71 -24.22 -12.10
C LEU A 116 12.22 -23.99 -12.35
N SER A 117 11.44 -25.08 -12.28
CA SER A 117 9.99 -25.01 -12.47
C SER A 117 9.28 -26.22 -11.88
N ARG A 118 7.99 -26.06 -11.61
CA ARG A 118 7.05 -27.16 -11.41
C ARG A 118 6.32 -27.36 -12.73
N SER A 119 6.77 -28.33 -13.52
CA SER A 119 6.30 -28.48 -14.90
C SER A 119 4.97 -29.23 -14.99
N GLY A 120 4.00 -28.62 -15.66
CA GLY A 120 2.86 -29.18 -16.36
C GLY A 120 1.87 -30.04 -15.57
N ALA A 121 1.06 -30.80 -16.26
CA ALA A 121 0.03 -31.69 -15.70
C ALA A 121 0.59 -32.82 -14.81
N SER A 122 1.88 -33.19 -14.99
CA SER A 122 2.55 -34.23 -14.19
C SER A 122 3.17 -33.70 -12.88
N LYS A 123 3.12 -32.39 -12.61
CA LYS A 123 3.71 -31.73 -11.43
C LYS A 123 5.20 -32.07 -11.16
N ARG A 124 5.95 -32.55 -12.15
CA ARG A 124 7.37 -32.89 -11.96
C ARG A 124 8.19 -31.65 -11.59
N LEU A 125 9.19 -31.86 -10.74
CA LEU A 125 10.12 -30.85 -10.30
C LEU A 125 11.34 -30.83 -11.25
N SER A 126 11.54 -29.76 -11.98
CA SER A 126 12.76 -29.57 -12.77
C SER A 126 13.79 -28.85 -11.90
N VAL A 127 14.94 -29.50 -11.69
CA VAL A 127 16.00 -29.03 -10.80
C VAL A 127 17.30 -28.92 -11.59
N LEU A 128 17.99 -27.79 -11.47
CA LEU A 128 19.37 -27.62 -11.92
C LEU A 128 20.29 -27.91 -10.75
N LEU A 129 21.07 -28.98 -10.84
CA LEU A 129 22.18 -29.26 -9.95
C LEU A 129 23.47 -28.73 -10.58
N ALA A 130 24.19 -27.88 -9.86
CA ALA A 130 25.48 -27.35 -10.24
C ALA A 130 26.57 -27.85 -9.28
N MET A 131 27.68 -28.28 -9.82
CA MET A 131 28.80 -28.83 -9.06
C MET A 131 30.11 -28.24 -9.59
N VAL A 132 31.09 -28.07 -8.71
CA VAL A 132 32.47 -27.66 -9.03
C VAL A 132 33.45 -28.45 -8.16
N LYS A 133 34.59 -28.84 -8.72
CA LYS A 133 35.64 -29.48 -7.93
C LYS A 133 36.16 -28.56 -6.84
N LYS A 134 36.30 -29.04 -5.61
CA LYS A 134 36.81 -28.24 -4.48
C LYS A 134 38.17 -27.66 -4.77
N SER A 135 39.10 -28.43 -5.32
CA SER A 135 40.45 -27.94 -5.70
C SER A 135 40.43 -26.75 -6.64
N THR A 136 39.51 -26.76 -7.61
CA THR A 136 39.37 -25.68 -8.60
C THR A 136 38.79 -24.43 -7.94
N LEU A 137 37.69 -24.54 -7.23
CA LEU A 137 37.07 -23.38 -6.57
C LEU A 137 37.99 -22.80 -5.48
N ASP A 138 38.64 -23.63 -4.68
CA ASP A 138 39.56 -23.18 -3.63
C ASP A 138 40.73 -22.37 -4.20
N THR A 139 41.16 -22.67 -5.45
CA THR A 139 42.20 -21.91 -6.13
C THR A 139 41.73 -20.48 -6.44
N TYR A 140 40.51 -20.31 -6.94
CA TYR A 140 39.91 -19.00 -7.20
C TYR A 140 39.65 -18.22 -5.90
N LEU A 141 39.15 -18.90 -4.86
CA LEU A 141 38.91 -18.26 -3.56
C LEU A 141 40.23 -17.80 -2.91
N ARG A 142 41.30 -18.61 -3.01
CA ARG A 142 42.63 -18.20 -2.51
C ARG A 142 43.17 -16.98 -3.23
N LEU A 143 43.03 -16.92 -4.56
CA LEU A 143 43.44 -15.74 -5.36
C LEU A 143 42.73 -14.47 -4.87
N LEU A 144 41.41 -14.50 -4.71
CA LEU A 144 40.65 -13.37 -4.22
C LEU A 144 40.98 -13.00 -2.76
N SER A 145 41.28 -14.00 -1.93
CA SER A 145 41.66 -13.80 -0.54
C SER A 145 42.97 -13.04 -0.37
N LEU A 146 43.94 -13.19 -1.31
CA LEU A 146 45.15 -12.39 -1.36
C LEU A 146 44.87 -10.90 -1.53
N CYS A 147 43.76 -10.57 -2.23
CA CYS A 147 43.28 -9.19 -2.39
C CYS A 147 42.40 -8.70 -1.22
N GLY A 148 42.18 -9.55 -0.20
CA GLY A 148 41.24 -9.28 0.88
C GLY A 148 39.78 -9.25 0.42
N ILE A 149 39.47 -9.91 -0.69
CA ILE A 149 38.12 -10.02 -1.25
C ILE A 149 37.52 -11.36 -0.80
N ARG A 150 36.33 -11.31 -0.18
CA ARG A 150 35.55 -12.49 0.20
C ARG A 150 34.23 -12.45 -0.56
N PRO A 151 34.04 -13.30 -1.57
CA PRO A 151 32.79 -13.31 -2.32
C PRO A 151 31.63 -13.72 -1.42
N VAL A 152 30.46 -13.10 -1.63
CA VAL A 152 29.21 -13.46 -0.94
C VAL A 152 28.46 -14.58 -1.65
N ALA A 153 28.75 -14.78 -2.93
CA ALA A 153 28.23 -15.87 -3.74
C ALA A 153 29.23 -16.27 -4.81
N VAL A 154 29.18 -17.55 -5.22
CA VAL A 154 29.92 -18.13 -6.34
C VAL A 154 28.93 -18.82 -7.27
N THR A 155 28.95 -18.48 -8.56
CA THR A 155 28.04 -19.04 -9.56
C THR A 155 28.77 -19.15 -10.92
N GLY A 156 28.09 -19.61 -11.96
CA GLY A 156 28.65 -19.56 -13.31
C GLY A 156 28.50 -18.20 -13.96
N GLY A 157 29.46 -17.78 -14.77
CA GLY A 157 29.34 -16.55 -15.59
C GLY A 157 28.09 -16.58 -16.48
N SER A 158 27.81 -17.71 -17.10
CA SER A 158 26.61 -17.95 -17.90
C SER A 158 25.29 -17.78 -17.13
N MET A 159 25.27 -18.17 -15.83
CA MET A 159 24.10 -17.93 -14.99
C MET A 159 23.91 -16.45 -14.71
N GLY A 160 25.00 -15.68 -14.59
CA GLY A 160 24.96 -14.23 -14.54
C GLY A 160 24.31 -13.63 -15.78
N LEU A 161 24.77 -14.06 -16.96
CA LEU A 161 24.23 -13.61 -18.25
C LEU A 161 22.73 -13.94 -18.38
N ALA A 162 22.33 -15.17 -18.04
CA ALA A 162 20.93 -15.59 -18.06
C ALA A 162 20.06 -14.76 -17.12
N ASN A 163 20.50 -14.56 -15.89
CA ASN A 163 19.77 -13.74 -14.91
C ASN A 163 19.62 -12.27 -15.36
N LEU A 164 20.66 -11.70 -15.99
CA LEU A 164 20.60 -10.36 -16.54
C LEU A 164 19.59 -10.24 -17.67
N PHE A 165 19.58 -11.18 -18.59
CA PHE A 165 18.63 -11.23 -19.70
C PHE A 165 17.19 -11.35 -19.19
N LEU A 166 16.94 -12.31 -18.29
CA LEU A 166 15.62 -12.58 -17.73
C LEU A 166 15.10 -11.42 -16.87
N HIS A 167 15.99 -10.71 -16.18
CA HIS A 167 15.60 -9.52 -15.41
C HIS A 167 15.07 -8.39 -16.31
N ASN A 168 15.70 -8.20 -17.46
CA ASN A 168 15.34 -7.14 -18.41
C ASN A 168 14.18 -7.53 -19.34
N ARG A 169 13.67 -8.76 -19.24
CA ARG A 169 12.58 -9.26 -20.05
C ARG A 169 11.45 -9.84 -19.21
N LYS A 170 10.30 -9.16 -19.23
CA LYS A 170 9.15 -9.53 -18.37
C LYS A 170 8.30 -10.67 -18.92
N ASP A 171 8.31 -10.89 -20.24
CA ASP A 171 7.48 -11.89 -20.92
C ASP A 171 8.35 -13.05 -21.41
N THR A 172 8.66 -13.98 -20.50
CA THR A 172 9.49 -15.15 -20.77
C THR A 172 8.76 -16.48 -20.58
N GLN A 173 7.50 -16.44 -20.12
CA GLN A 173 6.68 -17.64 -19.99
C GLN A 173 6.26 -18.18 -21.37
N ASN A 174 6.31 -19.50 -21.53
CA ASN A 174 6.01 -20.21 -22.78
C ASN A 174 6.88 -19.80 -23.97
N LYS A 175 8.05 -19.20 -23.71
CA LYS A 175 8.99 -18.79 -24.75
C LYS A 175 10.35 -19.43 -24.56
N THR A 176 11.02 -19.69 -25.69
CA THR A 176 12.38 -20.22 -25.72
C THR A 176 13.32 -19.19 -26.34
N TYR A 177 14.45 -18.96 -25.69
CA TYR A 177 15.52 -18.06 -26.11
C TYR A 177 16.84 -18.80 -26.15
N ILE A 178 17.70 -18.45 -27.08
CA ILE A 178 19.10 -18.88 -27.10
C ILE A 178 19.98 -17.67 -26.80
N LEU A 179 20.81 -17.77 -25.77
CA LEU A 179 21.88 -16.80 -25.50
C LEU A 179 23.19 -17.45 -25.93
N ALA A 180 23.96 -16.76 -26.76
CA ALA A 180 25.27 -17.19 -27.22
C ALA A 180 26.34 -16.20 -26.75
N ASP A 181 27.23 -16.63 -25.85
CA ASP A 181 28.38 -15.85 -25.39
C ASP A 181 29.59 -16.20 -26.21
N LEU A 182 29.93 -15.30 -27.14
CA LEU A 182 31.05 -15.48 -28.11
C LEU A 182 32.33 -14.92 -27.48
N LYS A 183 33.17 -15.84 -27.02
CA LYS A 183 34.50 -15.55 -26.47
C LYS A 183 35.55 -15.73 -27.61
N PRO A 184 36.74 -15.15 -27.54
CA PRO A 184 37.73 -15.31 -28.60
C PRO A 184 38.04 -16.77 -28.98
N SER A 185 38.11 -17.66 -28.01
CA SER A 185 38.50 -19.08 -28.16
C SER A 185 37.39 -20.08 -27.99
N SER A 186 36.15 -19.67 -27.66
CA SER A 186 35.01 -20.57 -27.42
C SER A 186 33.68 -19.88 -27.62
N ILE A 187 32.64 -20.68 -27.80
CA ILE A 187 31.25 -20.22 -27.72
C ILE A 187 30.56 -20.97 -26.57
N GLU A 188 29.83 -20.22 -25.73
CA GLU A 188 28.93 -20.80 -24.77
C GLU A 188 27.47 -20.53 -25.17
N VAL A 189 26.70 -21.60 -25.37
CA VAL A 189 25.30 -21.53 -25.75
C VAL A 189 24.45 -21.92 -24.56
N LEU A 190 23.48 -21.05 -24.21
CA LEU A 190 22.48 -21.31 -23.20
C LEU A 190 21.11 -21.30 -23.86
N ALA A 191 20.31 -22.33 -23.61
CA ALA A 191 18.89 -22.28 -23.92
C ALA A 191 18.08 -21.95 -22.68
N LEU A 192 17.28 -20.92 -22.80
CA LEU A 192 16.32 -20.49 -21.78
C LEU A 192 14.93 -20.89 -22.22
N SER A 193 14.21 -21.62 -21.39
CA SER A 193 12.83 -22.01 -21.64
C SER A 193 11.98 -21.72 -20.39
N ASN A 194 10.81 -21.14 -20.57
CA ASN A 194 9.89 -20.79 -19.46
C ASN A 194 10.56 -19.93 -18.36
N GLY A 195 11.43 -19.00 -18.75
CA GLY A 195 12.09 -18.10 -17.82
C GLY A 195 13.20 -18.72 -16.98
N THR A 196 13.75 -19.86 -17.39
CA THR A 196 14.84 -20.54 -16.67
C THR A 196 15.83 -21.18 -17.65
N ILE A 197 17.04 -21.58 -17.17
CA ILE A 197 18.03 -22.26 -17.98
C ILE A 197 17.62 -23.71 -18.16
N ALA A 198 17.44 -24.15 -19.41
CA ALA A 198 17.12 -25.52 -19.78
C ALA A 198 18.33 -26.28 -20.34
N TYR A 199 19.33 -25.56 -20.84
CA TYR A 199 20.55 -26.16 -21.40
C TYR A 199 21.70 -25.15 -21.36
N SER A 200 22.93 -25.64 -21.19
CA SER A 200 24.16 -24.85 -21.29
C SER A 200 25.31 -25.73 -21.71
N ARG A 201 26.03 -25.30 -22.74
CA ARG A 201 27.23 -25.94 -23.23
C ARG A 201 28.25 -24.91 -23.71
N GLU A 202 29.51 -25.13 -23.40
CA GLU A 202 30.64 -24.37 -23.97
C GLU A 202 31.43 -25.27 -24.91
N VAL A 203 31.75 -24.76 -26.08
CA VAL A 203 32.51 -25.47 -27.13
C VAL A 203 33.69 -24.61 -27.55
N PRO A 204 34.90 -25.15 -27.63
CA PRO A 204 36.05 -24.43 -28.15
C PRO A 204 35.85 -24.10 -29.63
N ARG A 205 36.34 -22.92 -30.02
CA ARG A 205 36.45 -22.52 -31.44
C ARG A 205 37.81 -22.91 -31.99
N GLU A 206 37.85 -23.73 -33.03
CA GLU A 206 39.07 -24.20 -33.63
C GLU A 206 39.52 -23.25 -34.77
N GLY A 207 40.70 -22.64 -34.60
CA GLY A 207 41.30 -21.78 -35.59
C GLY A 207 40.35 -20.70 -36.13
N ASP A 208 40.24 -20.61 -37.47
CA ASP A 208 39.36 -19.63 -38.16
C ASP A 208 37.95 -20.17 -38.44
N GLN A 209 37.47 -21.10 -37.66
CA GLN A 209 36.09 -21.62 -37.78
C GLN A 209 35.08 -20.47 -37.80
N SER A 210 34.16 -20.50 -38.79
CA SER A 210 33.08 -19.49 -38.91
C SER A 210 32.17 -19.50 -37.70
N TRP A 211 31.94 -18.33 -37.13
CA TRP A 211 30.98 -18.18 -36.03
C TRP A 211 29.57 -18.62 -36.39
N ARG A 212 29.17 -18.37 -37.63
CA ARG A 212 27.89 -18.82 -38.17
C ARG A 212 27.74 -20.33 -38.09
N THR A 213 28.71 -21.08 -38.63
CA THR A 213 28.64 -22.55 -38.67
C THR A 213 28.63 -23.15 -37.28
N LEU A 214 29.50 -22.65 -36.38
CA LEU A 214 29.58 -23.11 -35.00
C LEU A 214 28.28 -22.82 -34.24
N LEU A 215 27.74 -21.62 -34.37
CA LEU A 215 26.50 -21.22 -33.67
C LEU A 215 25.30 -22.03 -34.18
N LEU A 216 25.13 -22.23 -35.47
CA LEU A 216 24.02 -23.01 -36.03
C LEU A 216 24.05 -24.46 -35.50
N HIS A 217 25.25 -25.08 -35.51
CA HIS A 217 25.42 -26.42 -34.97
C HIS A 217 25.02 -26.50 -33.48
N GLU A 218 25.46 -25.54 -32.66
CA GLU A 218 25.16 -25.55 -31.25
C GLU A 218 23.70 -25.20 -30.94
N ILE A 219 23.01 -24.42 -31.80
CA ILE A 219 21.57 -24.19 -31.71
C ILE A 219 20.80 -25.49 -31.97
N ASP A 220 21.17 -26.24 -33.02
CA ASP A 220 20.53 -27.52 -33.33
C ASP A 220 20.73 -28.53 -32.21
N GLU A 221 21.94 -28.62 -31.62
CA GLU A 221 22.22 -29.44 -30.46
C GLU A 221 21.37 -29.01 -29.24
N ALA A 222 21.30 -27.73 -28.93
CA ALA A 222 20.53 -27.19 -27.83
C ALA A 222 19.04 -27.49 -28.00
N THR A 223 18.48 -27.20 -29.18
CA THR A 223 17.06 -27.41 -29.47
C THR A 223 16.65 -28.88 -29.45
N SER A 224 17.56 -29.78 -29.86
CA SER A 224 17.33 -31.24 -29.79
C SER A 224 17.22 -31.77 -28.35
N LYS A 225 17.89 -31.14 -27.39
CA LYS A 225 17.99 -31.59 -25.97
C LYS A 225 17.00 -30.93 -25.06
N ILE A 226 16.42 -29.80 -25.43
CA ILE A 226 15.42 -29.10 -24.63
C ILE A 226 14.01 -29.49 -25.11
N ARG A 227 13.07 -29.48 -24.17
CA ARG A 227 11.65 -29.42 -24.54
C ARG A 227 11.34 -27.98 -24.93
N LEU A 228 11.17 -27.72 -26.20
CA LEU A 228 10.70 -26.44 -26.67
C LEU A 228 9.39 -26.06 -25.99
N ALA A 229 9.08 -24.75 -25.95
CA ALA A 229 7.79 -24.24 -25.53
C ALA A 229 6.64 -24.95 -26.28
N PRO A 230 5.40 -24.95 -25.77
CA PRO A 230 4.28 -25.71 -26.37
C PRO A 230 4.02 -25.45 -27.84
N ASP A 231 4.40 -24.26 -28.35
CA ASP A 231 4.33 -23.89 -29.77
C ASP A 231 5.53 -24.34 -30.60
N GLY A 232 6.54 -24.94 -29.95
CA GLY A 232 7.78 -25.41 -30.60
C GLY A 232 8.66 -24.31 -31.19
N SER A 233 8.38 -23.04 -30.90
CA SER A 233 9.06 -21.91 -31.51
C SER A 233 10.26 -21.43 -30.68
N LEU A 234 11.35 -21.09 -31.38
CA LEU A 234 12.44 -20.30 -30.83
C LEU A 234 12.13 -18.81 -31.04
N GLU A 235 11.91 -18.10 -29.93
CA GLU A 235 11.51 -16.69 -29.98
C GLU A 235 12.62 -15.78 -30.48
N GLN A 236 13.85 -15.97 -29.98
CA GLN A 236 14.96 -15.09 -30.34
C GLN A 236 16.31 -15.68 -29.97
N ILE A 237 17.32 -15.35 -30.77
CA ILE A 237 18.73 -15.60 -30.50
C ILE A 237 19.41 -14.30 -30.10
N VAL A 238 20.16 -14.31 -29.01
CA VAL A 238 20.82 -13.12 -28.43
C VAL A 238 22.32 -13.40 -28.32
N LEU A 239 23.12 -12.55 -28.91
CA LEU A 239 24.56 -12.63 -28.89
C LEU A 239 25.16 -11.75 -27.81
N ALA A 240 26.07 -12.30 -27.02
CA ALA A 240 26.84 -11.62 -25.98
C ALA A 240 28.33 -11.95 -26.19
N GLY A 241 29.18 -11.32 -25.38
CA GLY A 241 30.60 -11.58 -25.37
C GLY A 241 31.42 -10.71 -26.34
N GLU A 242 32.72 -10.79 -26.19
CA GLU A 242 33.69 -9.93 -26.85
C GLU A 242 33.62 -10.02 -28.38
N SER A 243 33.50 -11.23 -28.92
CA SER A 243 33.49 -11.46 -30.38
C SER A 243 32.12 -11.25 -31.01
N SER A 244 31.08 -10.94 -30.23
CA SER A 244 29.69 -10.86 -30.73
C SER A 244 29.45 -9.70 -31.71
N GLU A 245 30.08 -8.55 -31.52
CA GLU A 245 29.92 -7.41 -32.44
C GLU A 245 30.61 -7.66 -33.79
N SER A 246 31.82 -8.24 -33.76
CA SER A 246 32.55 -8.58 -35.01
C SER A 246 31.87 -9.71 -35.77
N ALA A 247 31.27 -10.68 -35.11
CA ALA A 247 30.54 -11.80 -35.69
C ALA A 247 29.10 -11.46 -36.10
N TYR A 248 28.57 -10.31 -35.70
CA TYR A 248 27.15 -9.99 -35.82
C TYR A 248 26.62 -10.04 -37.25
N GLU A 249 27.30 -9.38 -38.17
CA GLU A 249 26.85 -9.33 -39.59
C GLU A 249 26.91 -10.70 -40.27
N GLU A 250 27.93 -11.50 -39.95
CA GLU A 250 28.06 -12.88 -40.42
C GLU A 250 26.91 -13.76 -39.94
N ILE A 251 26.56 -13.65 -38.64
CA ILE A 251 25.49 -14.44 -38.03
C ILE A 251 24.13 -13.95 -38.50
N LYS A 252 23.91 -12.64 -38.57
CA LYS A 252 22.65 -12.03 -39.00
C LYS A 252 22.26 -12.39 -40.43
N ALA A 253 23.24 -12.59 -41.32
CA ALA A 253 22.97 -13.06 -42.67
C ALA A 253 22.30 -14.45 -42.71
N ALA A 254 22.53 -15.28 -41.70
CA ALA A 254 21.90 -16.61 -41.55
C ALA A 254 20.69 -16.62 -40.61
N ILE A 255 20.71 -15.75 -39.62
CA ILE A 255 19.69 -15.65 -38.57
C ILE A 255 19.24 -14.17 -38.49
N PRO A 256 18.29 -13.75 -39.34
CA PRO A 256 17.89 -12.33 -39.44
C PRO A 256 17.37 -11.73 -38.13
N ASP A 257 16.73 -12.55 -37.31
CA ASP A 257 16.12 -12.12 -36.02
C ASP A 257 17.09 -12.16 -34.82
N CYS A 258 18.41 -12.39 -35.07
CA CYS A 258 19.37 -12.33 -33.97
C CYS A 258 19.59 -10.89 -33.49
N LYS A 259 19.82 -10.73 -32.20
CA LYS A 259 20.06 -9.44 -31.55
C LYS A 259 21.30 -9.47 -30.65
N LEU A 260 21.91 -8.31 -30.48
CA LEU A 260 22.99 -8.14 -29.53
C LEU A 260 22.44 -7.93 -28.12
N MET A 261 23.12 -8.46 -27.10
CA MET A 261 22.71 -8.36 -25.67
C MET A 261 22.60 -6.91 -25.22
N LYS A 262 23.39 -5.99 -25.73
CA LYS A 262 23.29 -4.56 -25.43
C LYS A 262 21.91 -3.96 -25.71
N SER A 263 21.12 -4.55 -26.60
CA SER A 263 19.76 -4.11 -26.91
C SER A 263 18.76 -4.41 -25.78
N PHE A 264 19.13 -5.26 -24.83
CA PHE A 264 18.33 -5.65 -23.67
C PHE A 264 18.87 -5.07 -22.37
N MET A 265 19.91 -4.27 -22.42
CA MET A 265 20.48 -3.63 -21.23
C MET A 265 19.82 -2.27 -20.96
N PRO A 266 19.76 -1.83 -19.68
CA PRO A 266 19.21 -0.52 -19.35
C PRO A 266 19.97 0.60 -20.10
N ALA A 267 19.24 1.61 -20.54
CA ALA A 267 19.77 2.71 -21.35
C ALA A 267 20.80 3.61 -20.64
N GLU A 268 20.85 3.57 -19.30
CA GLU A 268 21.73 4.42 -18.48
C GLU A 268 23.07 3.73 -18.24
N VAL A 269 23.99 3.90 -19.15
CA VAL A 269 25.39 3.50 -19.00
C VAL A 269 26.25 4.73 -19.24
N PRO A 270 27.21 5.06 -18.35
CA PRO A 270 28.16 6.15 -18.56
C PRO A 270 28.91 5.95 -19.89
N GLY A 271 29.17 7.06 -20.61
CA GLY A 271 29.60 7.04 -22.00
C GLY A 271 30.79 6.14 -22.33
N GLU A 272 31.80 6.10 -21.48
CA GLU A 272 33.02 5.29 -21.65
C GLU A 272 32.76 3.78 -21.59
N ASN A 273 31.75 3.34 -20.84
CA ASN A 273 31.47 1.93 -20.63
C ASN A 273 30.53 1.33 -21.70
N LYS A 274 29.93 2.15 -22.58
CA LYS A 274 29.04 1.66 -23.65
C LYS A 274 29.74 0.70 -24.62
N ALA A 275 31.02 0.95 -24.91
CA ALA A 275 31.80 0.10 -25.79
C ALA A 275 32.03 -1.30 -25.23
N HIS A 276 32.01 -1.46 -23.90
CA HIS A 276 32.29 -2.72 -23.23
C HIS A 276 31.03 -3.51 -22.85
N LEU A 277 29.83 -3.01 -23.14
CA LEU A 277 28.57 -3.66 -22.72
C LEU A 277 28.43 -5.10 -23.19
N GLN A 278 28.87 -5.41 -24.40
CA GLN A 278 28.78 -6.76 -24.97
C GLN A 278 29.74 -7.71 -24.25
N GLU A 279 30.98 -7.29 -24.07
CA GLU A 279 32.03 -8.05 -23.39
C GLU A 279 31.70 -8.25 -21.90
N ALA A 280 31.17 -7.21 -21.28
CA ALA A 280 30.90 -7.19 -19.84
C ALA A 280 29.54 -7.84 -19.47
N ALA A 281 28.74 -8.30 -20.42
CA ALA A 281 27.37 -8.74 -20.18
C ALA A 281 27.23 -9.78 -19.06
N SER A 282 28.07 -10.82 -19.07
CA SER A 282 28.06 -11.89 -18.05
C SER A 282 28.47 -11.35 -16.67
N VAL A 283 29.55 -10.55 -16.61
CA VAL A 283 30.06 -10.02 -15.34
C VAL A 283 29.15 -8.92 -14.78
N ILE A 284 28.42 -8.17 -15.61
CA ILE A 284 27.33 -7.28 -15.16
C ILE A 284 26.21 -8.11 -14.55
N GLY A 285 25.87 -9.24 -15.16
CA GLY A 285 24.89 -10.18 -14.62
C GLY A 285 25.28 -10.77 -13.26
N LEU A 286 26.57 -11.03 -13.05
CA LEU A 286 27.09 -11.40 -11.74
C LEU A 286 26.96 -10.29 -10.71
N ALA A 287 27.31 -9.05 -11.07
CA ALA A 287 27.11 -7.90 -10.21
C ALA A 287 25.61 -7.68 -9.87
N HIS A 288 24.72 -7.89 -10.87
CA HIS A 288 23.28 -7.86 -10.65
C HIS A 288 22.84 -8.90 -9.63
N ALA A 289 23.39 -10.12 -9.68
CA ALA A 289 23.07 -11.17 -8.71
C ALA A 289 23.37 -10.78 -7.25
N GLY A 290 24.36 -9.90 -7.01
CA GLY A 290 24.67 -9.36 -5.69
C GLY A 290 23.69 -8.30 -5.17
N THR A 291 22.87 -7.69 -6.05
CA THR A 291 21.87 -6.68 -5.68
C THR A 291 20.44 -7.20 -5.73
N ALA A 292 20.15 -8.14 -6.61
CA ALA A 292 18.82 -8.67 -6.84
C ALA A 292 18.34 -9.58 -5.70
N ARG A 293 17.07 -9.42 -5.30
CA ARG A 293 16.42 -10.32 -4.32
C ARG A 293 15.90 -11.60 -4.97
N ASN A 294 15.40 -11.50 -6.18
CA ASN A 294 14.82 -12.61 -6.94
C ASN A 294 15.64 -12.85 -8.21
N LEU A 295 16.32 -13.97 -8.26
CA LEU A 295 17.04 -14.45 -9.41
C LEU A 295 16.26 -15.61 -10.03
N ALA A 296 16.22 -15.68 -11.35
CA ALA A 296 15.60 -16.79 -12.08
C ALA A 296 16.36 -18.10 -11.85
N VAL A 297 17.69 -18.00 -11.79
CA VAL A 297 18.57 -19.12 -11.45
C VAL A 297 19.37 -18.76 -10.21
N ARG A 298 19.12 -19.47 -9.11
CA ARG A 298 19.75 -19.19 -7.82
C ARG A 298 20.65 -20.37 -7.44
N VAL A 299 21.93 -20.26 -7.81
CA VAL A 299 22.97 -21.21 -7.45
C VAL A 299 24.09 -20.46 -6.73
N ASN A 300 24.53 -20.97 -5.58
CA ASN A 300 25.66 -20.42 -4.84
C ASN A 300 26.58 -21.57 -4.36
N LEU A 301 27.64 -21.77 -5.10
CA LEU A 301 28.65 -22.84 -4.87
C LEU A 301 29.63 -22.52 -3.73
N LEU A 302 29.49 -21.36 -3.09
CA LEU A 302 30.34 -20.99 -1.95
C LEU A 302 30.22 -22.07 -0.85
N PRO A 303 31.34 -22.49 -0.24
CA PRO A 303 31.31 -23.42 0.90
C PRO A 303 30.40 -22.92 2.01
N ASP A 304 29.62 -23.81 2.62
CA ASP A 304 28.63 -23.45 3.66
C ASP A 304 29.27 -22.73 4.86
N ALA A 305 30.53 -23.02 5.15
CA ALA A 305 31.29 -22.31 6.20
C ALA A 305 31.57 -20.83 5.86
N MET A 306 31.60 -20.48 4.56
CA MET A 306 31.87 -19.12 4.06
C MET A 306 30.58 -18.37 3.70
N LYS A 307 29.44 -19.06 3.59
CA LYS A 307 28.14 -18.41 3.30
C LYS A 307 27.79 -17.49 4.46
N VAL A 308 27.57 -16.22 4.14
CA VAL A 308 27.07 -15.25 5.12
C VAL A 308 25.65 -15.66 5.49
N ARG A 309 25.49 -16.27 6.67
CA ARG A 309 24.16 -16.53 7.23
C ARG A 309 23.55 -15.15 7.55
N GLN A 310 22.50 -14.79 6.84
CA GLN A 310 21.70 -13.65 7.25
C GLN A 310 21.12 -13.96 8.63
N THR A 311 21.78 -13.47 9.66
CA THR A 311 21.30 -13.58 11.03
C THR A 311 19.94 -12.89 11.11
N ARG A 312 18.97 -13.52 11.76
CA ARG A 312 17.65 -12.91 12.04
C ARG A 312 17.78 -11.54 12.73
N TRP A 313 18.90 -11.29 13.37
CA TRP A 313 19.29 -10.02 14.00
C TRP A 313 19.52 -8.87 12.99
N ALA A 314 19.68 -9.15 11.70
CA ALA A 314 19.79 -8.10 10.68
C ALA A 314 18.51 -7.25 10.59
N TYR A 315 17.36 -7.78 11.00
CA TYR A 315 16.09 -7.06 11.06
C TYR A 315 15.84 -6.37 12.41
N ALA A 316 16.68 -6.60 13.41
CA ALA A 316 16.52 -6.01 14.75
C ALA A 316 16.48 -4.47 14.72
N PRO A 317 17.36 -3.74 13.98
CA PRO A 317 17.28 -2.28 13.90
C PRO A 317 15.97 -1.81 13.26
N ALA A 318 15.51 -2.48 12.22
CA ALA A 318 14.25 -2.14 11.55
C ALA A 318 13.05 -2.41 12.46
N ALA A 319 13.07 -3.51 13.23
CA ALA A 319 12.03 -3.82 14.21
C ALA A 319 11.99 -2.80 15.35
N ILE A 320 13.16 -2.39 15.86
CA ILE A 320 13.28 -1.35 16.90
C ILE A 320 12.74 -0.01 16.36
N LEU A 321 13.10 0.37 15.14
CA LEU A 321 12.61 1.61 14.51
C LEU A 321 11.09 1.56 14.32
N GLY A 322 10.56 0.43 13.87
CA GLY A 322 9.12 0.22 13.72
C GLY A 322 8.39 0.35 15.06
N LEU A 323 8.93 -0.24 16.13
CA LEU A 323 8.37 -0.16 17.48
C LEU A 323 8.45 1.26 18.03
N ALA A 324 9.53 2.00 17.76
CA ALA A 324 9.68 3.40 18.13
C ALA A 324 8.64 4.30 17.41
N ILE A 325 8.37 4.06 16.13
CA ILE A 325 7.34 4.79 15.37
C ILE A 325 5.94 4.52 15.95
N VAL A 326 5.63 3.27 16.27
CA VAL A 326 4.35 2.90 16.90
C VAL A 326 4.21 3.56 18.26
N ALA A 327 5.26 3.54 19.09
CA ALA A 327 5.28 4.20 20.40
C ALA A 327 5.07 5.73 20.27
N LEU A 328 5.69 6.37 19.26
CA LEU A 328 5.51 7.79 18.99
C LEU A 328 4.06 8.13 18.58
N LEU A 329 3.47 7.32 17.71
CA LEU A 329 2.07 7.49 17.29
C LEU A 329 1.09 7.32 18.47
N LEU A 330 1.34 6.35 19.33
CA LEU A 330 0.56 6.16 20.57
C LEU A 330 0.73 7.35 21.50
N ALA A 331 1.95 7.85 21.70
CA ALA A 331 2.23 9.03 22.54
C ALA A 331 1.53 10.27 22.00
N LEU A 332 1.51 10.52 20.69
CA LEU A 332 0.80 11.62 20.05
C LEU A 332 -0.74 11.49 20.24
N GLY A 333 -1.28 10.30 20.08
CA GLY A 333 -2.69 10.02 20.32
C GLY A 333 -3.08 10.24 21.78
N PHE A 334 -2.25 9.78 22.72
CA PHE A 334 -2.45 9.98 24.17
C PHE A 334 -2.34 11.45 24.57
N HIS A 335 -1.37 12.18 24.01
CA HIS A 335 -1.21 13.61 24.25
C HIS A 335 -2.45 14.40 23.81
N ARG A 336 -3.00 14.08 22.66
CA ARG A 336 -4.22 14.72 22.13
C ARG A 336 -5.45 14.43 22.99
N THR A 337 -5.58 13.20 23.50
CA THR A 337 -6.69 12.85 24.41
C THR A 337 -6.58 13.51 25.77
N ILE A 338 -5.37 13.69 26.32
CA ILE A 338 -5.12 14.41 27.56
C ILE A 338 -5.46 15.90 27.39
N GLN A 339 -5.02 16.53 26.32
CA GLN A 339 -5.35 17.93 26.02
C GLN A 339 -6.86 18.15 25.90
N ASN A 340 -7.57 17.27 25.21
CA ASN A 340 -9.03 17.34 25.07
C ASN A 340 -9.74 17.18 26.42
N ARG A 341 -9.28 16.29 27.30
CA ARG A 341 -9.83 16.13 28.66
C ARG A 341 -9.57 17.34 29.53
N LEU A 342 -8.41 17.96 29.44
CA LEU A 342 -8.10 19.19 30.17
C LEU A 342 -8.96 20.36 29.69
N LEU A 343 -9.17 20.49 28.39
CA LEU A 343 -10.04 21.50 27.79
C LEU A 343 -11.49 21.31 28.24
N LEU A 344 -12.01 20.08 28.22
CA LEU A 344 -13.34 19.76 28.70
C LEU A 344 -13.53 20.12 30.19
N ARG A 345 -12.56 19.76 31.04
CA ARG A 345 -12.60 20.11 32.46
C ARG A 345 -12.60 21.63 32.70
N ASN A 346 -11.85 22.38 31.93
CA ASN A 346 -11.83 23.84 32.01
C ASN A 346 -13.16 24.44 31.56
N LEU A 347 -13.76 23.94 30.49
CA LEU A 347 -15.08 24.36 30.03
C LEU A 347 -16.17 24.01 31.04
N GLU A 348 -16.15 22.82 31.63
CA GLU A 348 -17.08 22.41 32.68
C GLU A 348 -16.98 23.31 33.92
N ARG A 349 -15.76 23.74 34.33
CA ARG A 349 -15.55 24.70 35.39
C ARG A 349 -16.12 26.08 35.08
N GLN A 350 -15.95 26.56 33.86
CA GLN A 350 -16.52 27.84 33.39
C GLN A 350 -18.05 27.80 33.38
N ILE A 351 -18.65 26.71 32.88
CA ILE A 351 -20.10 26.49 32.90
C ILE A 351 -20.60 26.43 34.33
N ALA A 352 -19.92 25.70 35.21
CA ALA A 352 -20.31 25.63 36.63
C ALA A 352 -20.23 26.99 37.34
N ALA A 353 -19.24 27.81 37.02
CA ALA A 353 -19.11 29.18 37.54
C ALA A 353 -20.20 30.13 37.03
N MET A 354 -20.70 29.94 35.83
CA MET A 354 -21.77 30.76 35.25
C MET A 354 -23.18 30.31 35.69
N LYS A 355 -23.34 29.06 36.14
CA LYS A 355 -24.64 28.50 36.50
C LYS A 355 -25.42 29.32 37.57
N PRO A 356 -24.80 29.84 38.66
CA PRO A 356 -25.51 30.64 39.65
C PRO A 356 -25.98 32.00 39.11
N SER A 357 -25.24 32.60 38.18
CA SER A 357 -25.67 33.87 37.58
C SER A 357 -26.85 33.67 36.60
N VAL A 358 -26.83 32.57 35.84
CA VAL A 358 -27.96 32.20 34.98
C VAL A 358 -29.19 31.87 35.78
N GLN A 359 -29.06 31.16 36.90
CA GLN A 359 -30.19 30.86 37.79
C GLN A 359 -30.81 32.13 38.41
N ARG A 360 -29.98 33.11 38.81
CA ARG A 360 -30.48 34.39 39.31
C ARG A 360 -31.20 35.17 38.20
N ALA A 361 -30.66 35.21 36.99
CA ALA A 361 -31.34 35.85 35.87
C ALA A 361 -32.68 35.21 35.55
N GLN A 362 -32.74 33.88 35.63
CA GLN A 362 -33.97 33.12 35.40
C GLN A 362 -35.03 33.39 36.51
N SER A 363 -34.60 33.49 37.79
CA SER A 363 -35.54 33.83 38.88
C SER A 363 -36.10 35.23 38.72
N TYR A 364 -35.29 36.20 38.39
CA TYR A 364 -35.77 37.57 38.12
C TYR A 364 -36.74 37.61 36.94
N ARG A 365 -36.51 36.85 35.90
CA ARG A 365 -37.41 36.76 34.76
C ARG A 365 -38.76 36.15 35.18
N ASN A 366 -38.72 35.06 35.93
CA ASN A 366 -39.95 34.41 36.44
C ASN A 366 -40.76 35.33 37.37
N GLU A 367 -40.07 36.14 38.22
CA GLU A 367 -40.73 37.15 39.06
C GLU A 367 -41.36 38.27 38.22
N ALA A 368 -40.67 38.75 37.18
CA ALA A 368 -41.21 39.74 36.28
C ALA A 368 -42.46 39.21 35.53
N ASP A 369 -42.41 38.02 35.00
CA ASP A 369 -43.54 37.37 34.32
C ASP A 369 -44.73 37.14 35.30
N ALA A 370 -44.46 36.84 36.56
CA ALA A 370 -45.49 36.68 37.57
C ALA A 370 -46.12 38.01 37.94
N MET A 371 -45.35 39.11 38.03
CA MET A 371 -45.85 40.45 38.24
C MET A 371 -46.71 40.92 37.08
N GLU A 372 -46.27 40.72 35.85
CA GLU A 372 -47.02 41.08 34.68
C GLU A 372 -48.39 40.39 34.62
N LYS A 373 -48.46 39.09 34.91
CA LYS A 373 -49.72 38.36 35.04
C LYS A 373 -50.63 38.90 36.11
N ARG A 374 -50.08 39.36 37.28
CA ARG A 374 -50.86 39.98 38.33
C ARG A 374 -51.45 41.32 37.89
N ILE A 375 -50.67 42.14 37.19
CA ILE A 375 -51.13 43.44 36.64
C ILE A 375 -52.29 43.20 35.68
N GLN A 376 -52.15 42.27 34.73
CA GLN A 376 -53.22 41.92 33.80
C GLN A 376 -54.51 41.47 34.49
N SER A 377 -54.39 40.64 35.52
CA SER A 377 -55.57 40.20 36.30
C SER A 377 -56.27 41.33 37.04
N VAL A 378 -55.52 42.31 37.54
CA VAL A 378 -56.09 43.54 38.19
C VAL A 378 -56.75 44.43 37.19
N GLU A 379 -56.15 44.63 36.02
CA GLU A 379 -56.76 45.42 34.95
C GLU A 379 -58.08 44.82 34.42
N GLU A 380 -58.15 43.50 34.29
CA GLU A 380 -59.41 42.81 33.94
C GLU A 380 -60.50 43.00 34.98
N LEU A 381 -60.16 42.90 36.27
CA LEU A 381 -61.10 43.13 37.35
C LEU A 381 -61.62 44.58 37.39
N LEU A 382 -60.76 45.56 37.17
CA LEU A 382 -61.14 46.98 37.08
C LEU A 382 -62.10 47.24 35.93
N ARG A 383 -61.79 46.71 34.76
CA ARG A 383 -62.59 46.84 33.53
C ARG A 383 -64.00 46.23 33.69
N SER A 384 -64.13 45.07 34.34
CA SER A 384 -65.42 44.43 34.57
C SER A 384 -66.30 45.25 35.59
N ARG A 385 -65.69 45.96 36.51
CA ARG A 385 -66.40 46.81 37.47
C ARG A 385 -67.03 48.02 36.82
N ASP A 386 -66.34 48.72 35.92
CA ASP A 386 -66.81 49.91 35.28
C ASP A 386 -68.02 49.62 34.37
N VAL A 387 -67.99 48.52 33.64
CA VAL A 387 -69.11 48.08 32.80
C VAL A 387 -70.38 47.79 33.64
N ASN A 388 -70.24 47.13 34.76
CA ASN A 388 -71.39 46.81 35.61
C ASN A 388 -72.07 48.10 36.24
N LEU A 389 -71.23 49.11 36.53
CA LEU A 389 -71.78 50.41 37.07
C LEU A 389 -72.52 51.15 35.96
N GLU A 390 -72.05 51.13 34.73
CA GLU A 390 -72.70 51.77 33.59
C GLU A 390 -74.07 51.12 33.29
N ILE A 391 -74.14 49.80 33.30
CA ILE A 391 -75.40 49.05 33.12
C ILE A 391 -76.42 49.38 34.28
N LEU A 392 -75.98 49.40 35.50
CA LEU A 392 -76.89 49.73 36.64
C LEU A 392 -77.43 51.17 36.55
N ARG A 393 -76.62 52.08 36.09
CA ARG A 393 -77.02 53.52 35.85
C ARG A 393 -78.07 53.54 34.77
N GLU A 394 -77.86 52.81 33.65
CA GLU A 394 -78.84 52.78 32.53
C GLU A 394 -80.17 52.12 33.00
N LEU A 395 -80.14 51.05 33.72
CA LEU A 395 -81.32 50.38 34.26
C LEU A 395 -82.12 51.35 35.22
N THR A 396 -81.39 52.10 36.05
CA THR A 396 -82.03 53.10 36.94
C THR A 396 -82.75 54.22 36.19
N THR A 397 -82.30 54.57 34.97
CA THR A 397 -82.85 55.57 34.10
C THR A 397 -84.10 55.13 33.34
N ILE A 398 -84.09 53.85 32.90
CA ILE A 398 -85.12 53.25 32.04
C ILE A 398 -86.34 52.74 32.89
N LEU A 399 -86.12 52.27 34.08
CA LEU A 399 -87.16 51.66 34.88
C LEU A 399 -88.10 52.75 35.48
N PRO A 400 -89.38 52.56 35.36
CA PRO A 400 -90.38 53.49 35.96
C PRO A 400 -90.26 53.63 37.50
N PRO A 401 -90.68 54.74 38.06
CA PRO A 401 -90.57 54.92 39.54
C PRO A 401 -91.34 53.96 40.43
N ASP A 402 -92.30 53.19 39.84
CA ASP A 402 -93.08 52.15 40.46
C ASP A 402 -92.43 50.78 40.38
N THR A 403 -91.30 50.64 39.74
CA THR A 403 -90.55 49.39 39.54
C THR A 403 -89.31 49.37 40.37
N TYR A 404 -89.11 48.31 41.09
CA TYR A 404 -87.83 48.07 41.82
C TYR A 404 -87.29 46.67 41.57
N LEU A 405 -85.93 46.62 41.48
CA LEU A 405 -85.17 45.37 41.23
C LEU A 405 -84.76 44.77 42.59
N ASN A 406 -84.94 43.49 42.76
CA ASN A 406 -84.46 42.73 43.91
C ASN A 406 -83.33 41.76 43.50
N THR A 407 -83.12 41.53 42.18
CA THR A 407 -82.07 40.67 41.66
C THR A 407 -81.40 41.30 40.49
N TYR A 408 -80.06 41.36 40.52
CA TYR A 408 -79.18 41.71 39.41
C TYR A 408 -78.02 40.76 39.37
N SER A 409 -77.77 40.18 38.25
CA SER A 409 -76.62 39.30 37.98
C SER A 409 -76.10 39.56 36.59
N ASN A 410 -74.83 39.79 36.50
CA ASN A 410 -74.12 39.87 35.22
C ASN A 410 -73.07 38.70 35.16
N ARG A 411 -73.22 37.78 34.25
CA ARG A 411 -72.28 36.72 33.99
C ARG A 411 -71.93 36.71 32.49
N ASP A 412 -70.68 36.99 32.21
CA ASP A 412 -70.12 36.92 30.84
C ASP A 412 -70.95 37.71 29.79
N GLY A 413 -71.45 38.88 30.20
CA GLY A 413 -72.24 39.77 29.32
C GLY A 413 -73.72 39.38 29.21
N SER A 414 -74.20 38.35 29.89
CA SER A 414 -75.65 38.08 30.08
C SER A 414 -76.08 38.64 31.43
N ILE A 415 -77.02 39.59 31.37
CA ILE A 415 -77.59 40.25 32.54
C ILE A 415 -78.93 39.63 32.79
N GLN A 416 -79.14 39.27 34.06
CA GLN A 416 -80.44 38.84 34.58
C GLN A 416 -80.89 39.85 35.61
N ILE A 417 -82.10 40.37 35.42
CA ILE A 417 -82.78 41.23 36.38
C ILE A 417 -84.13 40.63 36.83
N GLY A 418 -84.42 40.79 38.07
CA GLY A 418 -85.70 40.37 38.58
C GLY A 418 -86.19 41.43 39.53
N GLY A 419 -87.50 41.59 39.61
CA GLY A 419 -88.10 42.63 40.45
C GLY A 419 -89.62 42.60 40.40
N PHE A 420 -90.18 43.73 40.82
CA PHE A 420 -91.65 43.94 40.91
C PHE A 420 -92.02 45.26 40.22
N SER A 421 -93.06 45.22 39.42
CA SER A 421 -93.54 46.38 38.64
C SER A 421 -95.08 46.39 38.58
N GLY A 422 -95.63 47.57 38.45
CA GLY A 422 -97.08 47.72 38.27
C GLY A 422 -97.52 47.35 36.82
N SER A 423 -96.58 47.45 35.84
CA SER A 423 -96.81 47.17 34.40
C SER A 423 -95.61 46.45 33.80
N PRO A 424 -95.35 45.16 34.15
CA PRO A 424 -94.15 44.41 33.68
C PRO A 424 -94.09 44.27 32.15
N TYR A 425 -95.20 44.17 31.46
CA TYR A 425 -95.26 44.01 30.01
C TYR A 425 -94.73 45.24 29.25
N ASP A 426 -94.78 46.41 29.83
CA ASP A 426 -94.30 47.71 29.24
C ASP A 426 -92.79 47.87 29.47
N LEU A 427 -92.16 47.10 30.34
CA LEU A 427 -90.73 47.12 30.62
C LEU A 427 -89.88 46.54 29.49
N MET A 428 -90.38 45.47 28.87
CA MET A 428 -89.65 44.81 27.84
C MET A 428 -89.30 45.70 26.62
N PRO A 429 -90.26 46.44 26.03
CA PRO A 429 -89.99 47.38 24.92
C PRO A 429 -89.14 48.54 25.35
N LYS A 430 -89.17 48.96 26.65
CA LYS A 430 -88.34 50.03 27.21
C LYS A 430 -86.89 49.60 27.36
N LEU A 431 -86.68 48.37 27.83
CA LEU A 431 -85.36 47.78 28.01
C LEU A 431 -84.67 47.48 26.64
N GLU A 432 -85.46 47.05 25.59
CA GLU A 432 -84.96 46.89 24.21
C GLU A 432 -84.59 48.18 23.51
N LYS A 433 -85.07 49.31 23.94
CA LYS A 433 -84.67 50.58 23.39
C LYS A 433 -83.41 51.17 23.96
N SER A 434 -82.84 50.49 24.96
CA SER A 434 -81.52 50.89 25.52
C SER A 434 -80.39 50.65 24.54
N PRO A 435 -79.46 51.60 24.40
CA PRO A 435 -78.28 51.42 23.57
C PRO A 435 -77.28 50.43 24.15
N LEU A 436 -77.47 49.98 25.44
CA LEU A 436 -76.57 49.08 26.13
C LEU A 436 -77.12 47.67 26.28
N LEU A 437 -78.39 47.46 25.96
CA LEU A 437 -79.08 46.18 26.25
C LEU A 437 -79.78 45.65 24.98
N LYS A 438 -79.53 44.38 24.68
CA LYS A 438 -80.14 43.64 23.54
C LYS A 438 -80.66 42.28 23.95
N ASP A 439 -81.50 41.69 23.11
CA ASP A 439 -82.06 40.36 23.29
C ASP A 439 -82.78 40.19 24.62
N VAL A 440 -83.66 41.15 24.96
CA VAL A 440 -84.44 41.08 26.24
C VAL A 440 -85.51 39.98 26.13
N VAL A 441 -85.36 38.96 26.95
CA VAL A 441 -86.21 37.78 26.94
C VAL A 441 -86.81 37.63 28.35
N GLN A 442 -88.12 37.39 28.43
CA GLN A 442 -88.78 37.08 29.69
C GLN A 442 -88.45 35.69 30.17
N ARG A 443 -87.94 35.56 31.37
CA ARG A 443 -87.71 34.30 32.07
C ARG A 443 -88.73 34.00 33.10
N GLY A 444 -89.59 33.03 32.86
CA GLY A 444 -90.65 32.62 33.75
C GLY A 444 -91.97 33.39 33.55
N SER A 445 -93.01 33.03 34.24
CA SER A 445 -94.36 33.68 34.17
C SER A 445 -94.40 34.92 35.09
N ILE A 446 -95.04 35.97 34.60
CA ILE A 446 -95.35 37.14 35.47
C ILE A 446 -96.47 36.75 36.40
N LEU A 447 -96.25 36.82 37.72
CA LEU A 447 -97.20 36.42 38.74
C LEU A 447 -97.52 37.61 39.68
N PRO A 448 -98.76 37.84 39.92
CA PRO A 448 -99.10 38.87 40.93
C PRO A 448 -98.62 38.50 42.30
N ASP A 449 -97.98 39.45 42.93
CA ASP A 449 -97.49 39.29 44.34
C ASP A 449 -98.53 39.95 45.31
N SER A 450 -99.06 39.11 46.16
CA SER A 450 -100.11 39.54 47.08
C SER A 450 -99.63 40.46 48.19
N GLN A 451 -98.31 40.56 48.42
CA GLN A 451 -97.74 41.45 49.51
C GLN A 451 -97.44 42.83 48.98
N THR A 452 -97.01 42.97 47.77
CA THR A 452 -96.59 44.27 47.16
C THR A 452 -97.65 44.89 46.25
N GLY A 453 -98.69 44.12 45.90
CA GLY A 453 -99.71 44.60 44.97
C GLY A 453 -99.20 44.84 43.52
N LYS A 454 -98.05 44.32 43.20
CA LYS A 454 -97.36 44.45 41.90
C LYS A 454 -97.05 43.09 41.34
N ASP A 455 -96.82 43.01 40.07
CA ASP A 455 -96.44 41.78 39.37
C ASP A 455 -94.95 41.55 39.44
N ARG A 456 -94.59 40.30 39.77
CA ARG A 456 -93.16 39.85 39.77
C ARG A 456 -92.76 39.52 38.34
N PHE A 457 -91.54 40.01 37.92
CA PHE A 457 -90.98 39.77 36.62
C PHE A 457 -89.54 39.27 36.76
N SER A 458 -89.05 38.58 35.70
CA SER A 458 -87.65 38.25 35.54
C SER A 458 -87.30 38.35 34.03
N PHE A 459 -86.31 39.15 33.73
CA PHE A 459 -85.80 39.33 32.35
C PHE A 459 -84.34 38.96 32.30
N GLU A 460 -83.97 38.38 31.15
CA GLU A 460 -82.60 38.14 30.76
C GLU A 460 -82.30 38.97 29.47
N MET A 461 -81.09 39.54 29.44
CA MET A 461 -80.69 40.41 28.39
C MET A 461 -79.19 40.34 28.17
N LYS A 462 -78.68 40.73 27.03
CA LYS A 462 -77.25 40.79 26.73
C LYS A 462 -76.79 42.22 26.67
N VAL A 463 -75.53 42.42 27.06
CA VAL A 463 -74.86 43.72 26.90
C VAL A 463 -74.46 43.89 25.43
N GLU A 464 -74.84 44.98 24.80
CA GLU A 464 -74.34 45.38 23.49
C GLU A 464 -72.94 45.95 23.72
N LYS A 465 -71.90 45.27 23.10
CA LYS A 465 -70.51 45.73 23.17
C LYS A 465 -70.28 46.91 22.24
#